data_8bb908581a857e107443aa50d3e26e29
#
_entry.id   8bb908581a857e107443aa50d3e26e29
#
_cell.length_a   1.000
_cell.length_b   1.000
_cell.length_c   1.000
_cell.angle_alpha   90.00
_cell.angle_beta   90.00
_cell.angle_gamma   90.00
#
_symmetry.space_group_name_H-M   'P 1'
#
loop_
_entity.id
_entity.type
_entity.pdbx_description
1 polymer ?
#
loop_
_entity_poly.entity_id
_entity_poly.type
_entity_poly.pdbx_seq_one_letter_code
_entity_poly.pdbx_strand_id
1 'polypeptide(L)'
;MKFNILPIAITAVLGAGMSSCNDWLRVDMEDKVMEKTMFSDYKGYCTALNGIYIGMNGLYSNQLSTGAIDVMAQYYNVTENNSHSKRLYAGYKYNDPSIKTSIENIWQTLYSLIANTNVVIEHTETGDVLNEKQRGIIRGEAFALRAFLHFDLLRLFGPIYSTSPDQVCIPYQESSQRVIQPLLPASEVLGKIINDLKEAESLLSQYDPIITEGVGNILTNDDGVSTYDTSFRQLRLNYYAVEAML
;
A
#
# COMPACT_ATOMS: atom_id res chain seq x y z
N MET A 1 47.87 23.82 -57.63
CA MET A 1 46.54 23.72 -56.91
C MET A 1 46.83 23.71 -55.41
N LYS A 2 46.54 24.80 -54.69
CA LYS A 2 46.67 24.84 -53.22
C LYS A 2 45.30 24.39 -52.61
N PHE A 3 45.26 23.21 -52.04
CA PHE A 3 44.10 22.76 -51.29
C PHE A 3 44.03 23.52 -49.99
N ASN A 4 42.93 24.25 -49.79
CA ASN A 4 42.64 24.91 -48.52
C ASN A 4 42.21 23.87 -47.47
N ILE A 5 43.10 23.51 -46.56
CA ILE A 5 42.87 22.51 -45.49
C ILE A 5 42.07 23.10 -44.32
N LEU A 6 41.91 24.46 -44.29
CA LEU A 6 41.24 25.16 -43.20
C LEU A 6 39.76 24.79 -42.97
N PRO A 7 38.90 24.61 -44.01
CA PRO A 7 37.51 24.21 -43.78
C PRO A 7 37.34 22.76 -43.28
N ILE A 8 38.28 21.86 -43.62
CA ILE A 8 38.22 20.45 -43.18
C ILE A 8 38.58 20.34 -41.68
N ALA A 9 39.51 21.14 -41.20
CA ALA A 9 39.89 21.14 -39.78
C ALA A 9 38.75 21.68 -38.87
N ILE A 10 37.99 22.67 -39.32
CA ILE A 10 36.86 23.26 -38.56
C ILE A 10 35.71 22.27 -38.48
N THR A 11 35.44 21.50 -39.55
CA THR A 11 34.37 20.50 -39.55
C THR A 11 34.70 19.27 -38.66
N ALA A 12 35.98 18.90 -38.55
CA ALA A 12 36.40 17.80 -37.68
C ALA A 12 36.34 18.15 -36.18
N VAL A 13 36.58 19.42 -35.80
CA VAL A 13 36.49 19.89 -34.42
C VAL A 13 35.01 20.01 -33.95
N LEU A 14 34.08 20.37 -34.84
CA LEU A 14 32.65 20.42 -34.53
C LEU A 14 32.00 19.04 -34.43
N GLY A 15 32.54 18.01 -35.08
CA GLY A 15 32.06 16.63 -35.00
C GLY A 15 32.48 15.87 -33.74
N ALA A 16 33.54 16.27 -33.06
CA ALA A 16 34.06 15.62 -31.86
C ALA A 16 33.36 16.08 -30.55
N GLY A 17 32.56 17.14 -30.62
CA GLY A 17 31.87 17.72 -29.45
C GLY A 17 30.51 17.10 -29.12
N MET A 18 30.00 16.15 -29.91
CA MET A 18 28.64 15.61 -29.73
C MET A 18 28.55 14.27 -28.99
N SER A 19 29.66 13.72 -28.50
CA SER A 19 29.64 12.44 -27.77
C SER A 19 29.77 12.53 -26.26
N SER A 20 29.62 13.73 -25.69
CA SER A 20 29.70 13.91 -24.25
C SER A 20 28.40 14.53 -23.74
N CYS A 21 27.55 13.78 -23.15
CA CYS A 21 26.56 14.14 -22.13
C CYS A 21 25.32 13.20 -22.12
N ASN A 22 25.50 11.87 -22.25
CA ASN A 22 24.40 10.98 -21.96
C ASN A 22 24.30 10.61 -20.46
N ASP A 23 25.36 10.83 -19.68
CA ASP A 23 25.36 10.50 -18.24
C ASP A 23 24.92 11.71 -17.37
N TRP A 24 25.02 12.94 -17.85
CA TRP A 24 24.62 14.13 -17.08
C TRP A 24 23.10 14.38 -17.11
N LEU A 25 22.37 13.75 -18.03
CA LEU A 25 20.90 13.83 -18.14
C LEU A 25 20.16 12.65 -17.48
N ARG A 26 20.88 11.73 -16.85
CA ARG A 26 20.28 10.79 -15.89
C ARG A 26 20.11 11.46 -14.53
N VAL A 27 19.15 12.36 -14.44
CA VAL A 27 18.55 12.72 -13.16
C VAL A 27 17.75 11.47 -12.75
N ASP A 28 18.36 10.59 -11.95
CA ASP A 28 17.58 9.63 -11.19
C ASP A 28 16.60 10.46 -10.36
N MET A 29 15.31 10.32 -10.62
CA MET A 29 14.31 11.07 -9.86
C MET A 29 14.55 10.79 -8.38
N GLU A 30 14.55 11.82 -7.54
CA GLU A 30 14.82 11.72 -6.09
C GLU A 30 14.05 10.56 -5.45
N ASP A 31 12.82 10.30 -5.90
CA ASP A 31 11.97 9.21 -5.47
C ASP A 31 12.62 7.82 -5.67
N LYS A 32 13.29 7.57 -6.81
CA LYS A 32 13.96 6.29 -7.08
C LYS A 32 15.23 6.08 -6.26
N VAL A 33 15.95 7.15 -5.96
CA VAL A 33 17.13 7.09 -5.09
C VAL A 33 16.70 6.81 -3.65
N MET A 34 15.64 7.45 -3.20
CA MET A 34 15.06 7.21 -1.88
C MET A 34 14.52 5.78 -1.75
N GLU A 35 13.80 5.28 -2.75
CA GLU A 35 13.29 3.92 -2.81
C GLU A 35 14.42 2.89 -2.75
N LYS A 36 15.45 3.02 -3.59
CA LYS A 36 16.63 2.15 -3.58
C LYS A 36 17.34 2.14 -2.23
N THR A 37 17.45 3.30 -1.59
CA THR A 37 18.07 3.42 -0.26
C THR A 37 17.19 2.79 0.81
N MET A 38 15.88 2.96 0.75
CA MET A 38 14.94 2.36 1.69
C MET A 38 15.01 0.84 1.69
N PHE A 39 15.06 0.21 0.52
CA PHE A 39 15.08 -1.25 0.38
C PHE A 39 16.49 -1.86 0.33
N SER A 40 17.51 -1.14 0.85
CA SER A 40 18.90 -1.62 0.90
C SER A 40 19.20 -2.53 2.09
N ASP A 41 18.33 -2.57 3.11
CA ASP A 41 18.47 -3.42 4.29
C ASP A 41 17.10 -3.83 4.88
N TYR A 42 17.09 -4.79 5.79
CA TYR A 42 15.87 -5.27 6.46
C TYR A 42 15.10 -4.17 7.20
N LYS A 43 15.83 -3.25 7.84
CA LYS A 43 15.22 -2.14 8.58
C LYS A 43 14.43 -1.22 7.65
N GLY A 44 14.87 -1.03 6.44
CA GLY A 44 14.16 -0.24 5.44
C GLY A 44 12.83 -0.87 5.04
N TYR A 45 12.78 -2.20 4.84
CA TYR A 45 11.52 -2.91 4.61
C TYR A 45 10.55 -2.77 5.79
N CYS A 46 11.06 -2.91 7.01
CA CYS A 46 10.26 -2.70 8.23
C CYS A 46 9.72 -1.28 8.31
N THR A 47 10.54 -0.28 7.94
CA THR A 47 10.15 1.13 7.92
C THR A 47 9.06 1.39 6.88
N ALA A 48 9.15 0.78 5.69
CA ALA A 48 8.12 0.88 4.65
C ALA A 48 6.77 0.34 5.13
N LEU A 49 6.75 -0.86 5.74
CA LEU A 49 5.52 -1.41 6.33
C LEU A 49 4.98 -0.54 7.49
N ASN A 50 5.85 -0.02 8.35
CA ASN A 50 5.44 0.91 9.40
C ASN A 50 4.76 2.17 8.83
N GLY A 51 5.28 2.71 7.73
CA GLY A 51 4.67 3.82 7.01
C GLY A 51 3.25 3.53 6.55
N ILE A 52 2.98 2.31 6.07
CA ILE A 52 1.64 1.87 5.68
C ILE A 52 0.70 1.86 6.90
N TYR A 53 1.11 1.28 8.03
CA TYR A 53 0.31 1.26 9.27
C TYR A 53 0.04 2.66 9.82
N ILE A 54 1.02 3.56 9.77
CA ILE A 54 0.84 4.96 10.17
C ILE A 54 -0.22 5.64 9.29
N GLY A 55 -0.14 5.44 7.97
CA GLY A 55 -1.14 5.95 7.03
C GLY A 55 -2.53 5.36 7.29
N MET A 56 -2.62 4.05 7.54
CA MET A 56 -3.86 3.39 7.95
C MET A 56 -4.41 4.00 9.24
N ASN A 57 -3.59 4.17 10.28
CA ASN A 57 -4.06 4.74 11.55
C ASN A 57 -4.69 6.11 11.35
N GLY A 58 -4.08 6.98 10.53
CA GLY A 58 -4.64 8.29 10.18
C GLY A 58 -6.00 8.21 9.50
N LEU A 59 -6.18 7.25 8.59
CA LEU A 59 -7.44 7.03 7.88
C LEU A 59 -8.52 6.42 8.80
N TYR A 60 -8.20 5.32 9.46
CA TYR A 60 -9.16 4.53 10.23
C TYR A 60 -9.63 5.26 11.49
N SER A 61 -8.73 5.90 12.24
CA SER A 61 -9.09 6.58 13.47
C SER A 61 -9.94 7.83 13.26
N ASN A 62 -9.74 8.55 12.15
CA ASN A 62 -10.37 9.86 11.95
C ASN A 62 -11.50 9.85 10.91
N GLN A 63 -11.39 9.07 9.84
CA GLN A 63 -12.32 9.14 8.72
C GLN A 63 -13.24 7.92 8.64
N LEU A 64 -12.74 6.72 8.87
CA LEU A 64 -13.55 5.52 8.75
C LEU A 64 -14.27 5.17 10.05
N SER A 65 -13.57 4.82 11.11
CA SER A 65 -14.14 4.34 12.34
C SER A 65 -15.03 5.41 13.00
N THR A 66 -14.49 6.30 13.80
CA THR A 66 -15.27 7.34 14.51
C THR A 66 -15.82 8.44 13.60
N GLY A 67 -15.48 8.44 12.33
CA GLY A 67 -15.87 9.44 11.35
C GLY A 67 -17.13 9.08 10.57
N ALA A 68 -16.95 8.37 9.47
CA ALA A 68 -18.02 8.09 8.51
C ALA A 68 -18.81 6.81 8.85
N ILE A 69 -18.10 5.68 9.02
CA ILE A 69 -18.75 4.36 9.07
C ILE A 69 -19.60 4.21 10.32
N ASP A 70 -19.04 4.47 11.50
CA ASP A 70 -19.76 4.25 12.76
C ASP A 70 -20.96 5.19 12.91
N VAL A 71 -20.84 6.41 12.36
CA VAL A 71 -21.95 7.38 12.36
C VAL A 71 -23.04 6.95 11.36
N MET A 72 -22.68 6.52 10.17
CA MET A 72 -23.64 5.97 9.20
C MET A 72 -24.28 4.67 9.67
N ALA A 73 -23.55 3.85 10.42
CA ALA A 73 -24.07 2.65 11.08
C ALA A 73 -24.97 2.95 12.28
N GLN A 74 -25.18 4.22 12.61
CA GLN A 74 -26.02 4.67 13.74
C GLN A 74 -25.52 4.20 15.12
N TYR A 75 -24.21 3.93 15.26
CA TYR A 75 -23.61 3.60 16.57
C TYR A 75 -23.54 4.83 17.51
N TYR A 76 -23.57 6.04 16.94
CA TYR A 76 -23.61 7.28 17.67
C TYR A 76 -24.92 8.03 17.43
N ASN A 77 -25.54 8.51 18.51
CA ASN A 77 -26.70 9.38 18.42
C ASN A 77 -26.24 10.79 18.01
N VAL A 78 -26.14 11.02 16.73
CA VAL A 78 -25.84 12.34 16.16
C VAL A 78 -27.14 13.11 16.00
N THR A 79 -27.33 14.13 16.83
CA THR A 79 -28.50 14.99 16.75
C THR A 79 -28.54 15.79 15.45
N GLU A 80 -29.72 16.17 14.99
CA GLU A 80 -29.91 17.03 13.82
C GLU A 80 -29.43 18.49 14.05
N ASN A 81 -28.74 18.73 15.16
CA ASN A 81 -28.17 20.04 15.46
C ASN A 81 -27.20 20.47 14.33
N ASN A 82 -27.48 21.65 13.76
CA ASN A 82 -26.71 22.18 12.62
C ASN A 82 -25.22 22.38 12.88
N SER A 83 -24.80 22.44 14.14
CA SER A 83 -23.40 22.60 14.54
C SER A 83 -22.64 21.28 14.68
N HIS A 84 -23.30 20.12 14.62
CA HIS A 84 -22.59 18.84 14.78
C HIS A 84 -21.82 18.45 13.50
N SER A 85 -20.52 18.30 13.59
CA SER A 85 -19.62 18.07 12.45
C SER A 85 -19.95 16.79 11.64
N LYS A 86 -20.54 15.78 12.26
CA LYS A 86 -20.91 14.49 11.62
C LYS A 86 -22.37 14.39 11.19
N ARG A 87 -23.14 15.47 11.32
CA ARG A 87 -24.58 15.50 11.00
C ARG A 87 -24.88 15.04 9.56
N LEU A 88 -24.05 15.45 8.63
CA LEU A 88 -24.25 15.11 7.21
C LEU A 88 -24.09 13.63 6.95
N TYR A 89 -23.15 12.95 7.64
CA TYR A 89 -23.00 11.49 7.58
C TYR A 89 -24.20 10.78 8.19
N ALA A 90 -24.65 11.19 9.38
CA ALA A 90 -25.83 10.61 10.02
C ALA A 90 -27.10 10.76 9.18
N GLY A 91 -27.19 11.83 8.40
CA GLY A 91 -28.30 12.09 7.47
C GLY A 91 -28.09 11.53 6.06
N TYR A 92 -27.03 10.77 5.79
CA TYR A 92 -26.68 10.20 4.46
C TYR A 92 -26.67 11.23 3.32
N LYS A 93 -26.15 12.44 3.60
CA LYS A 93 -26.16 13.57 2.64
C LYS A 93 -25.02 13.44 1.61
N TYR A 94 -25.00 12.35 0.85
CA TYR A 94 -23.94 12.04 -0.13
C TYR A 94 -23.73 13.11 -1.22
N ASN A 95 -24.75 13.93 -1.50
CA ASN A 95 -24.65 15.01 -2.48
C ASN A 95 -24.01 16.29 -1.93
N ASP A 96 -23.77 16.38 -0.63
CA ASP A 96 -23.09 17.52 -0.03
C ASP A 96 -21.61 17.55 -0.49
N PRO A 97 -21.07 18.70 -0.92
CA PRO A 97 -19.70 18.81 -1.40
C PRO A 97 -18.65 18.34 -0.37
N SER A 98 -18.87 18.59 0.91
CA SER A 98 -17.95 18.19 1.98
C SER A 98 -17.91 16.67 2.15
N ILE A 99 -19.06 16.00 2.02
CA ILE A 99 -19.15 14.54 2.07
C ILE A 99 -18.51 13.92 0.85
N LYS A 100 -18.75 14.46 -0.36
CA LYS A 100 -18.08 14.00 -1.59
C LYS A 100 -16.56 14.07 -1.45
N THR A 101 -16.04 15.22 -1.06
CA THR A 101 -14.58 15.39 -0.85
C THR A 101 -14.03 14.39 0.18
N SER A 102 -14.78 14.16 1.27
CA SER A 102 -14.34 13.19 2.27
C SER A 102 -14.32 11.74 1.75
N ILE A 103 -15.32 11.34 0.98
CA ILE A 103 -15.39 10.01 0.34
C ILE A 103 -14.26 9.86 -0.70
N GLU A 104 -14.00 10.90 -1.51
CA GLU A 104 -12.89 10.93 -2.45
C GLU A 104 -11.54 10.79 -1.74
N ASN A 105 -11.34 11.46 -0.61
CA ASN A 105 -10.14 11.33 0.19
C ASN A 105 -9.95 9.91 0.76
N ILE A 106 -11.03 9.24 1.19
CA ILE A 106 -10.98 7.85 1.64
C ILE A 106 -10.51 6.96 0.48
N TRP A 107 -11.12 7.08 -0.68
CA TRP A 107 -10.74 6.34 -1.89
C TRP A 107 -9.27 6.54 -2.24
N GLN A 108 -8.83 7.78 -2.38
CA GLN A 108 -7.46 8.12 -2.74
C GLN A 108 -6.44 7.61 -1.72
N THR A 109 -6.75 7.73 -0.43
CA THR A 109 -5.85 7.27 0.64
C THR A 109 -5.72 5.74 0.61
N LEU A 110 -6.83 5.00 0.48
CA LEU A 110 -6.78 3.53 0.38
C LEU A 110 -5.93 3.07 -0.81
N TYR A 111 -6.12 3.64 -2.01
CA TYR A 111 -5.30 3.29 -3.17
C TYR A 111 -3.84 3.73 -3.05
N SER A 112 -3.55 4.83 -2.36
CA SER A 112 -2.18 5.22 -2.05
C SER A 112 -1.49 4.22 -1.13
N LEU A 113 -2.19 3.73 -0.10
CA LEU A 113 -1.68 2.68 0.79
C LEU A 113 -1.47 1.36 0.05
N ILE A 114 -2.38 0.99 -0.86
CA ILE A 114 -2.23 -0.19 -1.73
C ILE A 114 -1.01 -0.05 -2.64
N ALA A 115 -0.79 1.11 -3.24
CA ALA A 115 0.39 1.35 -4.07
C ALA A 115 1.69 1.18 -3.26
N ASN A 116 1.76 1.74 -2.04
CA ASN A 116 2.89 1.55 -1.14
C ASN A 116 3.08 0.08 -0.74
N THR A 117 1.98 -0.65 -0.54
CA THR A 117 2.03 -2.09 -0.25
C THR A 117 2.59 -2.88 -1.44
N ASN A 118 2.19 -2.53 -2.66
CA ASN A 118 2.71 -3.15 -3.88
C ASN A 118 4.21 -2.89 -4.05
N VAL A 119 4.71 -1.70 -3.73
CA VAL A 119 6.16 -1.42 -3.71
C VAL A 119 6.89 -2.40 -2.80
N VAL A 120 6.38 -2.65 -1.58
CA VAL A 120 6.98 -3.63 -0.67
C VAL A 120 6.96 -5.04 -1.27
N ILE A 121 5.84 -5.48 -1.84
CA ILE A 121 5.71 -6.81 -2.47
C ILE A 121 6.74 -6.96 -3.60
N GLU A 122 6.82 -6.00 -4.52
CA GLU A 122 7.73 -6.02 -5.67
C GLU A 122 9.20 -6.08 -5.24
N HIS A 123 9.59 -5.32 -4.21
CA HIS A 123 10.96 -5.37 -3.68
C HIS A 123 11.29 -6.70 -2.98
N THR A 124 10.31 -7.41 -2.41
CA THR A 124 10.53 -8.75 -1.85
C THR A 124 10.73 -9.83 -2.92
N GLU A 125 10.29 -9.60 -4.16
CA GLU A 125 10.47 -10.54 -5.27
C GLU A 125 11.89 -10.51 -5.84
N THR A 126 12.46 -9.32 -5.96
CA THR A 126 13.70 -9.08 -6.71
C THR A 126 14.92 -8.85 -5.83
N GLY A 127 14.74 -8.60 -4.53
CA GLY A 127 15.82 -8.22 -3.63
C GLY A 127 16.51 -9.42 -2.97
N ASP A 128 17.85 -9.43 -2.97
CA ASP A 128 18.68 -10.43 -2.28
C ASP A 128 19.04 -10.04 -0.83
N VAL A 129 18.53 -8.92 -0.36
CA VAL A 129 18.87 -8.32 0.94
C VAL A 129 18.26 -9.09 2.13
N LEU A 130 17.05 -9.66 1.92
CA LEU A 130 16.31 -10.35 2.98
C LEU A 130 16.67 -11.84 3.00
N ASN A 131 16.92 -12.39 4.20
CA ASN A 131 16.92 -13.83 4.37
C ASN A 131 15.49 -14.40 4.21
N GLU A 132 15.37 -15.72 4.14
CA GLU A 132 14.11 -16.40 3.84
C GLU A 132 13.02 -16.10 4.89
N LYS A 133 13.35 -16.14 6.19
CA LYS A 133 12.42 -15.79 7.28
C LYS A 133 11.95 -14.34 7.18
N GLN A 134 12.88 -13.41 7.02
CA GLN A 134 12.55 -11.98 6.88
C GLN A 134 11.65 -11.72 5.66
N ARG A 135 11.98 -12.31 4.52
CA ARG A 135 11.21 -12.21 3.28
C ARG A 135 9.80 -12.76 3.48
N GLY A 136 9.67 -13.94 4.09
CA GLY A 136 8.37 -14.57 4.35
C GLY A 136 7.47 -13.71 5.23
N ILE A 137 7.99 -13.12 6.30
CA ILE A 137 7.22 -12.23 7.18
C ILE A 137 6.81 -10.95 6.44
N ILE A 138 7.76 -10.24 5.83
CA ILE A 138 7.51 -8.96 5.15
C ILE A 138 6.51 -9.15 3.99
N ARG A 139 6.73 -10.15 3.15
CA ARG A 139 5.89 -10.43 1.99
C ARG A 139 4.50 -10.90 2.40
N GLY A 140 4.41 -11.81 3.38
CA GLY A 140 3.12 -12.30 3.87
C GLY A 140 2.28 -11.18 4.48
N GLU A 141 2.90 -10.31 5.29
CA GLU A 141 2.21 -9.16 5.86
C GLU A 141 1.78 -8.14 4.80
N ALA A 142 2.59 -7.92 3.76
CA ALA A 142 2.24 -7.03 2.66
C ALA A 142 1.05 -7.58 1.83
N PHE A 143 0.98 -8.87 1.55
CA PHE A 143 -0.19 -9.49 0.92
C PHE A 143 -1.45 -9.35 1.79
N ALA A 144 -1.33 -9.58 3.10
CA ALA A 144 -2.44 -9.38 4.03
C ALA A 144 -2.94 -7.93 4.04
N LEU A 145 -2.03 -6.95 4.03
CA LEU A 145 -2.37 -5.52 3.94
C LEU A 145 -3.08 -5.19 2.63
N ARG A 146 -2.60 -5.69 1.49
CA ARG A 146 -3.25 -5.46 0.20
C ARG A 146 -4.66 -6.02 0.15
N ALA A 147 -4.84 -7.23 0.65
CA ALA A 147 -6.14 -7.87 0.77
C ALA A 147 -7.09 -7.06 1.67
N PHE A 148 -6.64 -6.67 2.85
CA PHE A 148 -7.42 -5.90 3.82
C PHE A 148 -7.88 -4.55 3.24
N LEU A 149 -6.99 -3.81 2.61
CA LEU A 149 -7.30 -2.50 2.03
C LEU A 149 -8.28 -2.61 0.84
N HIS A 150 -8.13 -3.63 -0.02
CA HIS A 150 -9.09 -3.88 -1.10
C HIS A 150 -10.43 -4.38 -0.57
N PHE A 151 -10.44 -5.15 0.52
CA PHE A 151 -11.69 -5.58 1.14
C PHE A 151 -12.48 -4.39 1.67
N ASP A 152 -11.81 -3.41 2.29
CA ASP A 152 -12.47 -2.19 2.72
C ASP A 152 -12.98 -1.34 1.54
N LEU A 153 -12.22 -1.25 0.44
CA LEU A 153 -12.72 -0.64 -0.80
C LEU A 153 -13.96 -1.36 -1.34
N LEU A 154 -13.95 -2.69 -1.35
CA LEU A 154 -15.10 -3.48 -1.81
C LEU A 154 -16.33 -3.27 -0.92
N ARG A 155 -16.16 -3.23 0.42
CA ARG A 155 -17.26 -2.97 1.37
C ARG A 155 -17.84 -1.56 1.25
N LEU A 156 -17.00 -0.56 0.97
CA LEU A 156 -17.39 0.85 0.91
C LEU A 156 -17.98 1.25 -0.44
N PHE A 157 -17.45 0.70 -1.51
CA PHE A 157 -17.72 1.16 -2.89
C PHE A 157 -18.30 0.06 -3.79
N GLY A 158 -18.33 -1.16 -3.31
CA GLY A 158 -18.92 -2.30 -4.03
C GLY A 158 -20.42 -2.41 -3.82
N PRO A 159 -21.06 -3.32 -4.57
CA PRO A 159 -22.48 -3.64 -4.38
C PRO A 159 -22.71 -4.49 -3.13
N ILE A 160 -23.97 -4.68 -2.76
CA ILE A 160 -24.36 -5.70 -1.79
C ILE A 160 -24.08 -7.07 -2.42
N TYR A 161 -23.03 -7.73 -1.96
CA TYR A 161 -22.49 -8.95 -2.59
C TYR A 161 -23.53 -10.07 -2.74
N SER A 162 -24.38 -10.29 -1.72
CA SER A 162 -25.41 -11.33 -1.76
C SER A 162 -26.46 -11.15 -2.85
N THR A 163 -26.61 -9.94 -3.38
CA THR A 163 -27.62 -9.62 -4.39
C THR A 163 -27.04 -9.34 -5.77
N SER A 164 -25.80 -8.88 -5.85
CA SER A 164 -25.21 -8.41 -7.10
C SER A 164 -23.69 -8.71 -7.19
N PRO A 165 -23.27 -10.00 -7.06
CA PRO A 165 -21.85 -10.36 -7.04
C PRO A 165 -21.12 -10.02 -8.35
N ASP A 166 -21.83 -10.03 -9.47
CA ASP A 166 -21.26 -9.79 -10.81
C ASP A 166 -21.30 -8.31 -11.23
N GLN A 167 -21.78 -7.43 -10.35
CA GLN A 167 -21.76 -6.00 -10.63
C GLN A 167 -20.32 -5.48 -10.60
N VAL A 168 -19.93 -4.82 -11.70
CA VAL A 168 -18.62 -4.14 -11.82
C VAL A 168 -18.55 -2.98 -10.84
N CYS A 169 -17.46 -2.88 -10.07
CA CYS A 169 -17.39 -1.91 -8.98
C CYS A 169 -16.04 -1.21 -8.80
N ILE A 170 -14.97 -1.92 -8.49
CA ILE A 170 -13.66 -1.33 -8.17
C ILE A 170 -12.54 -2.00 -8.96
N PRO A 171 -11.42 -1.31 -9.23
CA PRO A 171 -10.22 -1.96 -9.76
C PRO A 171 -9.48 -2.70 -8.66
N TYR A 172 -8.77 -3.78 -9.01
CA TYR A 172 -7.82 -4.46 -8.13
C TYR A 172 -6.40 -4.13 -8.57
N GLN A 173 -5.65 -3.41 -7.73
CA GLN A 173 -4.32 -2.92 -8.05
C GLN A 173 -3.26 -3.87 -7.51
N GLU A 174 -2.55 -4.56 -8.41
CA GLU A 174 -1.50 -5.54 -8.08
C GLU A 174 -0.08 -5.03 -8.32
N SER A 175 0.07 -3.80 -8.82
CA SER A 175 1.37 -3.19 -9.12
C SER A 175 1.48 -1.79 -8.54
N SER A 176 2.71 -1.39 -8.20
CA SER A 176 3.04 -0.01 -7.79
C SER A 176 2.96 0.99 -8.95
N GLN A 177 2.96 0.52 -10.19
CA GLN A 177 2.95 1.35 -11.38
C GLN A 177 1.61 2.10 -11.53
N ARG A 178 1.69 3.34 -11.98
CA ARG A 178 0.52 4.19 -12.26
C ARG A 178 -0.15 3.82 -13.57
N VAL A 179 -0.63 2.59 -13.67
CA VAL A 179 -1.38 2.09 -14.83
C VAL A 179 -2.85 2.00 -14.45
N ILE A 180 -3.71 2.53 -15.32
CA ILE A 180 -5.17 2.45 -15.12
C ILE A 180 -5.59 0.98 -15.19
N GLN A 181 -6.16 0.47 -14.12
CA GLN A 181 -6.72 -0.88 -14.05
C GLN A 181 -8.22 -0.85 -14.39
N PRO A 182 -8.75 -1.88 -15.06
CA PRO A 182 -10.17 -1.98 -15.31
C PRO A 182 -10.94 -2.16 -13.98
N LEU A 183 -12.16 -1.67 -13.97
CA LEU A 183 -13.10 -2.03 -12.91
C LEU A 183 -13.48 -3.50 -13.05
N LEU A 184 -13.51 -4.24 -11.95
CA LEU A 184 -13.83 -5.66 -11.91
C LEU A 184 -15.19 -5.91 -11.24
N PRO A 185 -15.87 -7.02 -11.57
CA PRO A 185 -16.99 -7.52 -10.80
C PRO A 185 -16.62 -7.78 -9.33
N ALA A 186 -17.56 -7.58 -8.41
CA ALA A 186 -17.33 -7.80 -6.98
C ALA A 186 -16.84 -9.23 -6.68
N SER A 187 -17.34 -10.23 -7.41
CA SER A 187 -16.92 -11.63 -7.31
C SER A 187 -15.44 -11.83 -7.69
N GLU A 188 -14.96 -11.16 -8.73
CA GLU A 188 -13.56 -11.22 -9.13
C GLU A 188 -12.65 -10.50 -8.12
N VAL A 189 -13.08 -9.33 -7.64
CA VAL A 189 -12.35 -8.59 -6.59
C VAL A 189 -12.21 -9.46 -5.34
N LEU A 190 -13.30 -10.10 -4.89
CA LEU A 190 -13.27 -10.99 -3.73
C LEU A 190 -12.35 -12.20 -3.96
N GLY A 191 -12.37 -12.79 -5.16
CA GLY A 191 -11.46 -13.87 -5.53
C GLY A 191 -9.99 -13.47 -5.42
N LYS A 192 -9.63 -12.26 -5.86
CA LYS A 192 -8.27 -11.73 -5.72
C LYS A 192 -7.88 -11.45 -4.26
N ILE A 193 -8.80 -10.92 -3.46
CA ILE A 193 -8.62 -10.73 -2.01
C ILE A 193 -8.30 -12.08 -1.33
N ILE A 194 -9.09 -13.11 -1.62
CA ILE A 194 -8.88 -14.46 -1.06
C ILE A 194 -7.54 -15.04 -1.51
N ASN A 195 -7.12 -14.81 -2.75
CA ASN A 195 -5.82 -15.27 -3.23
C ASN A 195 -4.66 -14.57 -2.49
N ASP A 196 -4.73 -13.27 -2.27
CA ASP A 196 -3.73 -12.54 -1.49
C ASP A 196 -3.68 -13.04 -0.03
N LEU A 197 -4.83 -13.31 0.58
CA LEU A 197 -4.89 -13.87 1.93
C LEU A 197 -4.28 -15.28 2.01
N LYS A 198 -4.50 -16.13 1.00
CA LYS A 198 -3.87 -17.46 0.93
C LYS A 198 -2.35 -17.39 0.75
N GLU A 199 -1.85 -16.46 -0.06
CA GLU A 199 -0.41 -16.20 -0.15
C GLU A 199 0.16 -15.72 1.19
N ALA A 200 -0.55 -14.81 1.86
CA ALA A 200 -0.18 -14.35 3.20
C ALA A 200 -0.18 -15.50 4.22
N GLU A 201 -1.21 -16.32 4.26
CA GLU A 201 -1.33 -17.50 5.13
C GLU A 201 -0.18 -18.48 4.90
N SER A 202 0.10 -18.82 3.63
CA SER A 202 1.18 -19.75 3.26
C SER A 202 2.55 -19.28 3.76
N LEU A 203 2.84 -17.98 3.68
CA LEU A 203 4.09 -17.41 4.14
C LEU A 203 4.13 -17.27 5.67
N LEU A 204 3.08 -16.73 6.27
CA LEU A 204 3.05 -16.45 7.70
C LEU A 204 2.96 -17.73 8.54
N SER A 205 2.31 -18.79 8.07
CA SER A 205 2.29 -20.09 8.77
C SER A 205 3.68 -20.68 8.99
N GLN A 206 4.65 -20.35 8.10
CA GLN A 206 6.00 -20.89 8.16
C GLN A 206 6.96 -19.96 8.94
N TYR A 207 6.78 -18.66 8.82
CA TYR A 207 7.80 -17.69 9.23
C TYR A 207 7.35 -16.72 10.34
N ASP A 208 6.04 -16.61 10.61
CA ASP A 208 5.58 -15.64 11.61
C ASP A 208 6.01 -16.06 13.03
N PRO A 209 6.71 -15.21 13.78
CA PRO A 209 7.10 -15.49 15.17
C PRO A 209 5.94 -15.86 16.09
N ILE A 210 4.73 -15.35 15.82
CA ILE A 210 3.54 -15.69 16.62
C ILE A 210 3.24 -17.20 16.57
N ILE A 211 3.61 -17.87 15.47
CA ILE A 211 3.47 -19.31 15.29
C ILE A 211 4.75 -20.04 15.71
N THR A 212 5.93 -19.56 15.27
CA THR A 212 7.20 -20.28 15.44
C THR A 212 7.76 -20.15 16.85
N GLU A 213 7.45 -19.08 17.59
CA GLU A 213 7.97 -18.78 18.91
C GLU A 213 6.88 -18.78 20.00
N GLY A 214 5.60 -18.65 19.58
CA GLY A 214 4.45 -18.62 20.47
C GLY A 214 4.19 -17.25 21.10
N VAL A 215 2.93 -16.97 21.42
CA VAL A 215 2.46 -15.67 21.92
C VAL A 215 3.15 -15.26 23.24
N GLY A 216 3.45 -16.22 24.13
CA GLY A 216 4.09 -15.94 25.42
C GLY A 216 5.51 -15.39 25.29
N ASN A 217 6.27 -15.87 24.33
CA ASN A 217 7.65 -15.42 24.09
C ASN A 217 7.70 -14.03 23.46
N ILE A 218 6.70 -13.70 22.64
CA ILE A 218 6.58 -12.39 21.99
C ILE A 218 6.39 -11.27 23.02
N LEU A 219 5.72 -11.55 24.15
CA LEU A 219 5.46 -10.58 25.21
C LEU A 219 6.68 -10.32 26.11
N THR A 220 7.65 -11.21 26.13
CA THR A 220 8.78 -11.18 27.07
C THR A 220 10.10 -10.67 26.47
N ASN A 221 10.19 -10.60 25.14
CA ASN A 221 11.40 -10.16 24.44
C ASN A 221 11.33 -8.67 24.08
N ASP A 222 11.14 -7.83 25.09
CA ASP A 222 11.18 -6.38 24.94
C ASP A 222 12.59 -5.85 25.19
N ASP A 223 13.44 -5.94 24.18
CA ASP A 223 14.74 -5.27 24.17
C ASP A 223 14.69 -3.86 23.55
N GLY A 224 13.48 -3.36 23.25
CA GLY A 224 13.20 -1.93 23.03
C GLY A 224 13.78 -1.33 21.74
N VAL A 225 14.32 -2.11 20.82
CA VAL A 225 15.14 -1.56 19.72
C VAL A 225 14.55 -1.78 18.32
N SER A 226 13.64 -2.72 18.11
CA SER A 226 13.15 -3.00 16.76
C SER A 226 11.66 -2.77 16.61
N THR A 227 11.29 -1.84 15.77
CA THR A 227 9.90 -1.62 15.33
C THR A 227 9.29 -2.83 14.60
N TYR A 228 10.07 -3.85 14.33
CA TYR A 228 9.67 -5.12 13.73
C TYR A 228 10.05 -6.31 14.57
N ASP A 229 10.21 -6.07 15.84
CA ASP A 229 10.41 -7.09 16.85
C ASP A 229 9.15 -7.97 16.96
N THR A 230 9.35 -9.19 17.41
CA THR A 230 8.31 -10.17 17.69
C THR A 230 7.22 -9.64 18.63
N SER A 231 7.56 -8.72 19.55
CA SER A 231 6.63 -8.06 20.47
C SER A 231 5.51 -7.28 19.76
N PHE A 232 5.75 -6.74 18.58
CA PHE A 232 4.75 -5.99 17.82
C PHE A 232 3.91 -6.84 16.87
N ARG A 233 4.20 -8.13 16.70
CA ARG A 233 3.43 -9.00 15.81
C ARG A 233 1.95 -9.10 16.18
N GLN A 234 1.60 -8.95 17.44
CA GLN A 234 0.21 -8.96 17.91
C GLN A 234 -0.61 -7.74 17.44
N LEU A 235 0.07 -6.62 17.16
CA LEU A 235 -0.56 -5.37 16.73
C LEU A 235 -0.62 -5.23 15.21
N ARG A 236 -0.19 -6.26 14.46
CA ARG A 236 -0.09 -6.24 13.00
C ARG A 236 -0.94 -7.35 12.38
N LEU A 237 -1.06 -7.32 11.05
CA LEU A 237 -1.66 -8.43 10.31
C LEU A 237 -0.71 -9.64 10.38
N ASN A 238 -0.87 -10.42 11.43
CA ASN A 238 -0.15 -11.66 11.69
C ASN A 238 -0.94 -12.86 11.14
N TYR A 239 -0.39 -14.06 11.31
CA TYR A 239 -1.03 -15.31 10.87
C TYR A 239 -2.49 -15.42 11.32
N TYR A 240 -2.79 -15.19 12.62
CA TYR A 240 -4.16 -15.32 13.14
C TYR A 240 -5.11 -14.24 12.62
N ALA A 241 -4.59 -13.04 12.31
CA ALA A 241 -5.40 -12.02 11.66
C ALA A 241 -5.79 -12.43 10.22
N VAL A 242 -4.87 -13.06 9.50
CA VAL A 242 -5.13 -13.60 8.15
C VAL A 242 -6.13 -14.76 8.19
N GLU A 243 -5.98 -15.69 9.12
CA GLU A 243 -6.94 -16.77 9.36
C GLU A 243 -8.35 -16.25 9.66
N ALA A 244 -8.45 -15.18 10.43
CA ALA A 244 -9.74 -14.58 10.75
C ALA A 244 -10.39 -13.82 9.59
N MET A 245 -9.61 -13.45 8.57
CA MET A 245 -10.10 -12.80 7.35
C MET A 245 -10.50 -13.80 6.26
N LEU A 246 -9.92 -15.01 6.23
CA LEU A 246 -10.27 -16.12 5.35
C LEU A 246 -11.56 -16.78 5.77
#